data_af4bf61ed1b5a0d58355c9701f640c23
#
_entry.id   af4bf61ed1b5a0d58355c9701f640c23
#
_cell.length_a   1.000
_cell.length_b   1.000
_cell.length_c   1.000
_cell.angle_alpha   90.00
_cell.angle_beta   90.00
_cell.angle_gamma   90.00
#
_symmetry.space_group_name_H-M   'P 1'
#
loop_
_entity.id
_entity.type
_entity.pdbx_description
1 polymer ?
#
loop_
_entity_poly.entity_id
_entity_poly.type
_entity_poly.pdbx_seq_one_letter_code
_entity_poly.pdbx_strand_id
1 'polypeptide(L)'
;MHERAARLAASLLTVDEQLEREFEARLVESSRLAFRVAFGVLRHHEDAEDIAQEAFARAHRSFPKLRDRNRFRGWLVRMTWRLAINPQRQSAPHVSRASRGSYTRPDSV
;
A
#
# COMPACT_ATOMS: atom_id res chain seq x y z
N MET A 1 -11.40 -28.99 6.01
CA MET A 1 -10.13 -29.58 5.83
C MET A 1 -9.06 -28.58 5.57
N HIS A 2 -9.22 -27.76 4.55
CA HIS A 2 -8.21 -26.77 4.28
C HIS A 2 -7.99 -25.83 5.43
N GLU A 3 -9.06 -25.50 6.10
CA GLU A 3 -8.97 -24.61 7.23
C GLU A 3 -8.11 -25.16 8.33
N ARG A 4 -8.27 -26.45 8.57
CA ARG A 4 -7.52 -27.09 9.62
C ARG A 4 -6.04 -27.12 9.28
N ALA A 5 -5.72 -27.47 8.06
CA ALA A 5 -4.32 -27.51 7.63
C ALA A 5 -3.71 -26.12 7.73
N ALA A 6 -4.47 -25.11 7.35
CA ALA A 6 -3.96 -23.76 7.42
C ALA A 6 -3.68 -23.34 8.85
N ARG A 7 -4.54 -23.73 9.76
CA ARG A 7 -4.32 -23.40 11.16
C ARG A 7 -3.10 -24.09 11.73
N LEU A 8 -2.92 -25.36 11.37
CA LEU A 8 -1.76 -26.09 11.85
C LEU A 8 -0.49 -25.45 11.30
N ALA A 9 -0.51 -25.10 10.03
CA ALA A 9 0.65 -24.45 9.44
C ALA A 9 0.95 -23.15 10.16
N ALA A 10 -0.09 -22.36 10.43
CA ALA A 10 0.11 -21.09 11.08
C ALA A 10 0.69 -21.27 12.48
N SER A 11 0.27 -22.29 13.19
CA SER A 11 0.74 -22.46 14.55
C SER A 11 2.20 -22.89 14.60
N LEU A 12 2.76 -23.31 13.47
CA LEU A 12 4.15 -23.68 13.43
C LEU A 12 5.06 -22.51 13.05
N LEU A 13 4.47 -21.38 12.75
CA LEU A 13 5.24 -20.22 12.33
C LEU A 13 5.68 -19.39 13.53
N THR A 14 6.76 -18.66 13.36
CA THR A 14 7.17 -17.72 14.38
C THR A 14 6.19 -16.54 14.38
N VAL A 15 6.30 -15.70 15.39
CA VAL A 15 5.44 -14.53 15.48
C VAL A 15 5.62 -13.65 14.25
N ASP A 16 6.86 -13.47 13.83
CA ASP A 16 7.14 -12.63 12.67
C ASP A 16 6.52 -13.22 11.41
N GLU A 17 6.64 -14.52 11.25
CA GLU A 17 6.07 -15.17 10.09
C GLU A 17 4.55 -15.09 10.10
N GLN A 18 3.96 -15.17 11.28
CA GLN A 18 2.52 -15.03 11.38
C GLN A 18 2.06 -13.65 11.02
N LEU A 19 2.81 -12.64 11.46
CA LEU A 19 2.49 -11.27 11.11
C LEU A 19 2.59 -11.04 9.62
N GLU A 20 3.61 -11.63 8.99
CA GLU A 20 3.75 -11.50 7.55
C GLU A 20 2.57 -12.11 6.82
N ARG A 21 2.13 -13.24 7.28
CA ARG A 21 0.99 -13.89 6.66
C ARG A 21 -0.28 -13.08 6.82
N GLU A 22 -0.48 -12.54 8.00
CA GLU A 22 -1.64 -11.70 8.23
C GLU A 22 -1.60 -10.47 7.34
N PHE A 23 -0.42 -9.87 7.23
CA PHE A 23 -0.28 -8.69 6.41
C PHE A 23 -0.58 -9.00 4.95
N GLU A 24 -0.03 -10.10 4.45
CA GLU A 24 -0.26 -10.49 3.07
C GLU A 24 -1.73 -10.71 2.78
N ALA A 25 -2.42 -11.34 3.69
CA ALA A 25 -3.83 -11.58 3.49
C ALA A 25 -4.60 -10.28 3.39
N ARG A 26 -4.29 -9.33 4.26
CA ARG A 26 -4.98 -8.07 4.24
C ARG A 26 -4.60 -7.24 3.01
N LEU A 27 -3.37 -7.37 2.59
CA LEU A 27 -2.91 -6.65 1.42
C LEU A 27 -3.64 -7.11 0.17
N VAL A 28 -3.81 -8.41 0.04
CA VAL A 28 -4.53 -8.95 -1.11
C VAL A 28 -5.94 -8.37 -1.14
N GLU A 29 -6.58 -8.29 0.01
CA GLU A 29 -7.92 -7.77 0.07
C GLU A 29 -8.00 -6.29 -0.26
N SER A 30 -6.96 -5.55 0.08
CA SER A 30 -7.01 -4.10 0.00
C SER A 30 -6.24 -3.50 -1.16
N SER A 31 -5.55 -4.32 -1.93
CA SER A 31 -4.67 -3.77 -2.97
C SER A 31 -5.43 -2.95 -4.00
N ARG A 32 -6.56 -3.45 -4.44
CA ARG A 32 -7.33 -2.73 -5.43
C ARG A 32 -7.88 -1.44 -4.87
N LEU A 33 -8.24 -1.47 -3.61
CA LEU A 33 -8.81 -0.30 -2.98
C LEU A 33 -7.78 0.81 -2.90
N ALA A 34 -6.55 0.48 -2.50
CA ALA A 34 -5.50 1.48 -2.43
C ALA A 34 -5.25 2.10 -3.80
N PHE A 35 -5.17 1.26 -4.82
CA PHE A 35 -4.95 1.79 -6.16
C PHE A 35 -6.10 2.70 -6.57
N ARG A 36 -7.32 2.31 -6.29
CA ARG A 36 -8.46 3.11 -6.67
C ARG A 36 -8.48 4.45 -5.98
N VAL A 37 -8.11 4.46 -4.71
CA VAL A 37 -8.04 5.72 -3.97
C VAL A 37 -7.00 6.64 -4.61
N ALA A 38 -5.82 6.09 -4.87
CA ALA A 38 -4.76 6.90 -5.47
C ALA A 38 -5.14 7.37 -6.85
N PHE A 39 -5.74 6.50 -7.64
CA PHE A 39 -6.13 6.88 -8.98
C PHE A 39 -7.23 7.93 -8.97
N GLY A 40 -8.14 7.83 -8.01
CA GLY A 40 -9.19 8.83 -7.89
C GLY A 40 -8.65 10.22 -7.66
N VAL A 41 -7.53 10.32 -6.95
CA VAL A 41 -6.92 11.60 -6.68
C VAL A 41 -6.02 12.04 -7.83
N LEU A 42 -5.17 11.14 -8.28
CA LEU A 42 -4.12 11.50 -9.23
C LEU A 42 -4.54 11.42 -10.69
N ARG A 43 -5.49 10.56 -10.98
CA ARG A 43 -6.00 10.36 -12.33
C ARG A 43 -4.90 10.00 -13.32
N HIS A 44 -3.87 9.34 -12.85
CA HIS A 44 -2.76 8.94 -13.67
C HIS A 44 -2.35 7.56 -13.19
N HIS A 45 -2.36 6.61 -14.10
CA HIS A 45 -2.20 5.19 -13.73
C HIS A 45 -0.86 4.91 -13.06
N GLU A 46 0.22 5.37 -13.66
CA GLU A 46 1.54 5.07 -13.12
C GLU A 46 1.78 5.76 -11.79
N ASP A 47 1.32 7.00 -11.68
CA ASP A 47 1.45 7.69 -10.42
C ASP A 47 0.63 7.01 -9.34
N ALA A 48 -0.54 6.54 -9.69
CA ALA A 48 -1.38 5.84 -8.72
C ALA A 48 -0.71 4.55 -8.27
N GLU A 49 -0.06 3.85 -9.18
CA GLU A 49 0.66 2.64 -8.81
C GLU A 49 1.80 2.94 -7.86
N ASP A 50 2.53 4.00 -8.14
CA ASP A 50 3.64 4.40 -7.28
C ASP A 50 3.15 4.71 -5.87
N ILE A 51 2.05 5.45 -5.79
CA ILE A 51 1.51 5.81 -4.50
C ILE A 51 1.00 4.58 -3.76
N ALA A 52 0.33 3.68 -4.47
CA ALA A 52 -0.18 2.47 -3.84
C ALA A 52 0.97 1.64 -3.30
N GLN A 53 2.05 1.52 -4.06
CA GLN A 53 3.20 0.76 -3.60
C GLN A 53 3.85 1.42 -2.39
N GLU A 54 3.94 2.72 -2.38
CA GLU A 54 4.50 3.41 -1.24
C GLU A 54 3.61 3.19 -0.01
N ALA A 55 2.31 3.24 -0.19
CA ALA A 55 1.40 3.00 0.92
C ALA A 55 1.59 1.58 1.45
N PHE A 56 1.78 0.62 0.56
CA PHE A 56 2.00 -0.75 0.99
C PHE A 56 3.30 -0.88 1.76
N ALA A 57 4.35 -0.22 1.31
CA ALA A 57 5.62 -0.29 2.03
C ALA A 57 5.49 0.29 3.43
N ARG A 58 4.78 1.40 3.55
CA ARG A 58 4.56 1.99 4.87
C ARG A 58 3.68 1.11 5.72
N ALA A 59 2.68 0.49 5.10
CA ALA A 59 1.79 -0.41 5.80
C ALA A 59 2.58 -1.59 6.37
N HIS A 60 3.48 -2.12 5.59
CA HIS A 60 4.28 -3.25 6.04
C HIS A 60 5.06 -2.89 7.29
N ARG A 61 5.65 -1.72 7.31
CA ARG A 61 6.44 -1.29 8.46
C ARG A 61 5.55 -1.01 9.69
N SER A 62 4.34 -0.58 9.46
CA SER A 62 3.46 -0.19 10.56
C SER A 62 2.54 -1.29 11.03
N PHE A 63 2.42 -2.35 10.26
CA PHE A 63 1.45 -3.40 10.56
C PHE A 63 1.64 -4.00 11.96
N PRO A 64 2.85 -4.30 12.39
CA PRO A 64 3.01 -4.89 13.72
C PRO A 64 2.53 -3.97 14.83
N LYS A 65 2.51 -2.67 14.60
CA LYS A 65 2.09 -1.71 15.61
C LYS A 65 0.59 -1.50 15.64
N LEU A 66 -0.10 -2.04 14.66
CA LEU A 66 -1.54 -1.86 14.59
C LEU A 66 -2.20 -2.68 15.68
N ARG A 67 -2.91 -2.01 16.56
CA ARG A 67 -3.59 -2.71 17.65
C ARG A 67 -4.75 -3.53 17.16
N ASP A 68 -5.55 -2.96 16.28
CA ASP A 68 -6.74 -3.62 15.78
C ASP A 68 -6.55 -3.82 14.29
N ARG A 69 -6.24 -5.03 13.92
CA ARG A 69 -5.99 -5.33 12.52
C ARG A 69 -7.21 -5.21 11.64
N ASN A 70 -8.38 -5.19 12.26
CA ASN A 70 -9.58 -4.97 11.49
C ASN A 70 -9.66 -3.55 10.96
N ARG A 71 -8.86 -2.65 11.50
CA ARG A 71 -8.82 -1.27 11.03
C ARG A 71 -7.80 -1.07 9.92
N PHE A 72 -7.13 -2.12 9.52
CA PHE A 72 -6.09 -2.00 8.52
C PHE A 72 -6.60 -1.39 7.22
N ARG A 73 -7.76 -1.81 6.79
CA ARG A 73 -8.30 -1.31 5.53
C ARG A 73 -8.51 0.19 5.56
N GLY A 74 -9.15 0.68 6.61
CA GLY A 74 -9.38 2.11 6.75
C GLY A 74 -8.07 2.88 6.88
N TRP A 75 -7.14 2.31 7.62
CA TRP A 75 -5.84 2.93 7.80
C TRP A 75 -5.11 3.05 6.47
N LEU A 76 -5.15 1.99 5.66
CA LEU A 76 -4.47 1.99 4.37
C LEU A 76 -5.10 3.01 3.43
N VAL A 77 -6.42 3.09 3.43
CA VAL A 77 -7.11 4.07 2.59
C VAL A 77 -6.68 5.48 2.97
N ARG A 78 -6.67 5.79 4.26
CA ARG A 78 -6.27 7.12 4.71
C ARG A 78 -4.82 7.41 4.37
N MET A 79 -3.97 6.42 4.55
CA MET A 79 -2.56 6.59 4.22
C MET A 79 -2.37 6.85 2.74
N THR A 80 -3.05 6.06 1.92
CA THR A 80 -2.95 6.21 0.47
C THR A 80 -3.44 7.59 0.05
N TRP A 81 -4.55 8.01 0.62
CA TRP A 81 -5.11 9.31 0.27
C TRP A 81 -4.16 10.43 0.63
N ARG A 82 -3.58 10.36 1.81
CA ARG A 82 -2.63 11.38 2.23
C ARG A 82 -1.43 11.45 1.31
N LEU A 83 -0.92 10.30 0.92
CA LEU A 83 0.22 10.28 0.01
C LEU A 83 -0.16 10.88 -1.34
N ALA A 84 -1.36 10.59 -1.80
CA ALA A 84 -1.77 11.05 -3.12
C ALA A 84 -1.96 12.56 -3.16
N ILE A 85 -2.47 13.14 -2.11
CA ILE A 85 -2.73 14.58 -2.11
C ILE A 85 -1.54 15.41 -1.66
N ASN A 86 -0.47 14.77 -1.23
CA ASN A 86 0.68 15.49 -0.71
C ASN A 86 1.43 16.18 -1.85
N PRO A 87 1.46 17.50 -1.87
CA PRO A 87 2.14 18.20 -2.97
C PRO A 87 3.62 17.91 -3.01
N GLN A 88 4.26 17.72 -1.88
CA GLN A 88 5.67 17.41 -1.85
C GLN A 88 5.95 16.06 -2.44
N ARG A 89 4.97 15.19 -2.35
CA ARG A 89 5.12 13.88 -2.92
C ARG A 89 5.34 13.96 -4.42
N GLN A 90 4.66 14.86 -5.07
CA GLN A 90 4.79 15.00 -6.50
C GLN A 90 6.12 15.57 -6.90
N SER A 91 6.69 16.39 -6.06
CA SER A 91 7.98 16.94 -6.39
C SER A 91 9.10 16.08 -5.85
N ALA A 92 8.80 15.12 -5.01
CA ALA A 92 9.83 14.25 -4.48
C ALA A 92 10.29 13.34 -5.59
N PRO A 93 11.56 13.27 -5.80
CA PRO A 93 12.08 12.45 -6.87
C PRO A 93 11.99 11.02 -6.54
N HIS A 94 11.38 10.32 -7.39
CA HIS A 94 11.30 8.92 -7.32
C HIS A 94 12.16 8.51 -8.45
N VAL A 95 12.95 7.58 -8.29
CA VAL A 95 13.83 7.19 -9.36
C VAL A 95 13.06 6.99 -10.65
N SER A 96 12.08 6.16 -10.63
CA SER A 96 11.35 5.93 -11.85
C SER A 96 10.58 7.15 -12.25
N ARG A 97 10.18 7.92 -11.30
CA ARG A 97 9.43 9.09 -11.61
C ARG A 97 10.33 10.18 -12.13
N ALA A 98 11.55 10.21 -11.65
CA ALA A 98 12.48 11.19 -12.15
C ALA A 98 12.75 10.99 -13.62
N SER A 99 12.88 9.77 -14.03
CA SER A 99 13.12 9.55 -15.44
C SER A 99 11.89 9.86 -16.23
N ARG A 100 10.74 9.76 -15.65
CA ARG A 100 9.57 10.16 -16.36
C ARG A 100 9.31 11.61 -16.20
N GLY A 101 9.87 12.20 -15.20
CA GLY A 101 9.71 13.58 -14.98
C GLY A 101 10.16 14.35 -16.16
N SER A 102 11.09 13.80 -16.81
CA SER A 102 11.54 14.46 -17.98
C SER A 102 10.47 14.46 -19.03
N TYR A 103 9.57 13.55 -18.89
CA TYR A 103 8.60 13.48 -19.86
C TYR A 103 7.49 14.44 -19.53
N THR A 104 7.66 15.18 -18.53
CA THR A 104 6.98 16.22 -18.44
C THR A 104 5.66 16.27 -18.59
N ARG A 105 5.06 16.57 -18.04
CA ARG A 105 3.81 16.83 -17.90
C ARG A 105 3.51 18.19 -18.29
N PRO A 106 3.38 18.40 -19.45
CA PRO A 106 3.08 19.71 -19.92
C PRO A 106 1.81 20.22 -19.32
N ASP A 107 0.96 19.29 -19.03
CA ASP A 107 -0.27 19.69 -18.46
C ASP A 107 -0.11 20.17 -17.05
N SER A 108 0.95 19.84 -16.45
CA SER A 108 1.15 20.29 -15.10
C SER A 108 1.64 21.71 -15.11
N VAL A 109 1.78 22.21 -16.22
CA VAL A 109 2.20 23.56 -16.34
C VAL A 109 1.17 24.50 -15.79
#